data_dc24b9eab84dda5bdcab2a15086e8e2a
#
_entry.id   dc24b9eab84dda5bdcab2a15086e8e2a
#
_cell.length_a   1.000
_cell.length_b   1.000
_cell.length_c   1.000
_cell.angle_alpha   90.00
_cell.angle_beta   90.00
_cell.angle_gamma   90.00
#
_symmetry.space_group_name_H-M   'P 1'
#
loop_
_entity.id
_entity.type
_entity.pdbx_description
1 polymer ?
#
loop_
_entity_poly.entity_id
_entity_poly.type
_entity_poly.pdbx_seq_one_letter_code
_entity_poly.pdbx_strand_id
1 'polypeptide(L)'
;MTESLLNALTIIHFLAISGLALYGVHRIWMIVGWFKRRSAPSRISPGGLPPVLPPVTVQIPLYNEPRVARRIIDAVAAFDWPTDRLEIQVLDDSTDGTRITVDQAAADWAGQGRPITVIRRTKRTGYKAGALACGLAQARGEFIAVFDADFVPNPDFLIKAMPHFSDPGVGMVQTKWTFFNAGSSWLTRLQSLLLSAHFNVEHE
;
A
#
# COMPACT_ATOMS: atom_id res chain seq x y z
N MET A 1 10.90 -25.15 -46.74
CA MET A 1 10.94 -24.85 -45.30
C MET A 1 11.23 -23.37 -45.01
N THR A 2 11.92 -22.68 -45.87
CA THR A 2 12.33 -21.27 -45.66
C THR A 2 11.21 -20.24 -45.86
N GLU A 3 10.37 -20.37 -46.92
CA GLU A 3 9.32 -19.37 -47.19
C GLU A 3 8.17 -19.41 -46.17
N SER A 4 7.69 -20.60 -45.79
CA SER A 4 6.63 -20.73 -44.79
C SER A 4 7.05 -20.19 -43.41
N LEU A 5 8.32 -20.41 -43.04
CA LEU A 5 8.87 -19.87 -41.81
C LEU A 5 8.98 -18.33 -41.86
N LEU A 6 9.44 -17.79 -42.99
CA LEU A 6 9.54 -16.34 -43.19
C LEU A 6 8.16 -15.67 -43.13
N ASN A 7 7.17 -16.26 -43.78
CA ASN A 7 5.78 -15.75 -43.73
C ASN A 7 5.20 -15.77 -42.30
N ALA A 8 5.44 -16.88 -41.57
CA ALA A 8 5.01 -16.97 -40.17
C ALA A 8 5.66 -15.90 -39.28
N LEU A 9 6.97 -15.70 -39.43
CA LEU A 9 7.71 -14.66 -38.68
C LEU A 9 7.22 -13.25 -39.05
N THR A 10 6.91 -13.01 -40.32
CA THR A 10 6.38 -11.73 -40.80
C THR A 10 5.00 -11.46 -40.16
N ILE A 11 4.11 -12.45 -40.14
CA ILE A 11 2.80 -12.33 -39.50
C ILE A 11 2.95 -12.03 -38.01
N ILE A 12 3.79 -12.78 -37.29
CA ILE A 12 4.05 -12.58 -35.86
C ILE A 12 4.60 -11.15 -35.63
N HIS A 13 5.51 -10.70 -36.47
CA HIS A 13 6.07 -9.35 -36.38
C HIS A 13 4.99 -8.26 -36.53
N PHE A 14 4.14 -8.36 -37.56
CA PHE A 14 3.03 -7.40 -37.71
C PHE A 14 2.02 -7.45 -36.59
N LEU A 15 1.69 -8.63 -36.06
CA LEU A 15 0.83 -8.76 -34.88
C LEU A 15 1.43 -8.09 -33.64
N ALA A 16 2.73 -8.29 -33.41
CA ALA A 16 3.45 -7.66 -32.30
C ALA A 16 3.48 -6.13 -32.42
N ILE A 17 3.79 -5.60 -33.61
CA ILE A 17 3.78 -4.15 -33.85
C ILE A 17 2.36 -3.57 -33.71
N SER A 18 1.34 -4.27 -34.21
CA SER A 18 -0.05 -3.83 -34.06
C SER A 18 -0.47 -3.78 -32.58
N GLY A 19 -0.08 -4.78 -31.80
CA GLY A 19 -0.32 -4.80 -30.34
C GLY A 19 0.37 -3.64 -29.63
N LEU A 20 1.64 -3.37 -29.97
CA LEU A 20 2.39 -2.22 -29.43
C LEU A 20 1.78 -0.87 -29.84
N ALA A 21 1.31 -0.75 -31.08
CA ALA A 21 0.65 0.47 -31.56
C ALA A 21 -0.66 0.74 -30.81
N LEU A 22 -1.50 -0.30 -30.63
CA LEU A 22 -2.73 -0.19 -29.82
C LEU A 22 -2.45 0.20 -28.39
N TYR A 23 -1.43 -0.41 -27.77
CA TYR A 23 -0.99 -0.04 -26.43
C TYR A 23 -0.52 1.41 -26.37
N GLY A 24 0.26 1.87 -27.37
CA GLY A 24 0.71 3.25 -27.47
C GLY A 24 -0.43 4.25 -27.58
N VAL A 25 -1.44 3.96 -28.42
CA VAL A 25 -2.66 4.78 -28.56
C VAL A 25 -3.40 4.84 -27.23
N HIS A 26 -3.58 3.72 -26.54
CA HIS A 26 -4.20 3.67 -25.23
C HIS A 26 -3.44 4.56 -24.20
N ARG A 27 -2.10 4.49 -24.17
CA ARG A 27 -1.28 5.34 -23.30
C ARG A 27 -1.44 6.83 -23.62
N ILE A 28 -1.45 7.21 -24.88
CA ILE A 28 -1.68 8.61 -25.32
C ILE A 28 -3.07 9.07 -24.85
N TRP A 29 -4.10 8.24 -25.02
CA TRP A 29 -5.46 8.55 -24.59
C TRP A 29 -5.55 8.79 -23.07
N MET A 30 -4.88 7.97 -22.25
CA MET A 30 -4.78 8.14 -20.80
C MET A 30 -4.10 9.47 -20.44
N ILE A 31 -2.97 9.80 -21.10
CA ILE A 31 -2.25 11.06 -20.87
C ILE A 31 -3.13 12.27 -21.21
N VAL A 32 -3.84 12.23 -22.34
CA VAL A 32 -4.78 13.29 -22.74
C VAL A 32 -5.92 13.40 -21.73
N GLY A 33 -6.44 12.28 -21.26
CA GLY A 33 -7.45 12.24 -20.18
C GLY A 33 -6.96 12.91 -18.92
N TRP A 34 -5.75 12.58 -18.48
CA TRP A 34 -5.11 13.20 -17.31
C TRP A 34 -4.93 14.71 -17.48
N PHE A 35 -4.43 15.18 -18.63
CA PHE A 35 -4.28 16.61 -18.90
C PHE A 35 -5.61 17.37 -18.83
N LYS A 36 -6.71 16.75 -19.27
CA LYS A 36 -8.05 17.34 -19.18
C LYS A 36 -8.59 17.40 -17.75
N ARG A 37 -8.22 16.41 -16.90
CA ARG A 37 -8.75 16.27 -15.54
C ARG A 37 -7.89 16.92 -14.47
N ARG A 38 -6.58 17.08 -14.68
CA ARG A 38 -5.64 17.61 -13.68
C ARG A 38 -6.01 18.99 -13.10
N SER A 39 -6.80 19.76 -13.82
CA SER A 39 -7.30 21.08 -13.39
C SER A 39 -8.74 21.03 -12.87
N ALA A 40 -9.37 19.85 -12.87
CA ALA A 40 -10.69 19.70 -12.27
C ALA A 40 -10.54 19.72 -10.74
N PRO A 41 -11.43 20.43 -10.02
CA PRO A 41 -11.44 20.36 -8.56
C PRO A 41 -11.68 18.91 -8.14
N SER A 42 -11.00 18.48 -7.08
CA SER A 42 -11.26 17.17 -6.47
C SER A 42 -12.74 17.05 -6.18
N ARG A 43 -13.36 15.95 -6.59
CA ARG A 43 -14.78 15.68 -6.31
C ARG A 43 -15.06 15.52 -4.82
N ILE A 44 -14.03 15.20 -4.05
CA ILE A 44 -14.11 15.03 -2.61
C ILE A 44 -13.17 16.06 -1.99
N SER A 45 -13.74 17.08 -1.37
CA SER A 45 -13.01 17.98 -0.49
C SER A 45 -12.90 17.30 0.86
N PRO A 46 -11.68 17.10 1.41
CA PRO A 46 -11.54 16.59 2.76
C PRO A 46 -12.29 17.47 3.74
N GLY A 47 -13.13 16.89 4.56
CA GLY A 47 -13.77 17.60 5.67
C GLY A 47 -12.79 17.93 6.78
N GLY A 48 -13.29 18.37 7.93
CA GLY A 48 -12.51 18.44 9.16
C GLY A 48 -12.31 17.08 9.79
N LEU A 49 -11.36 16.98 10.72
CA LEU A 49 -11.30 15.83 11.63
C LEU A 49 -12.60 15.73 12.42
N PRO A 50 -13.14 14.53 12.63
CA PRO A 50 -14.30 14.35 13.50
C PRO A 50 -13.95 14.80 14.94
N PRO A 51 -14.91 15.39 15.68
CA PRO A 51 -14.67 15.86 17.04
C PRO A 51 -14.25 14.74 18.00
N VAL A 52 -14.61 13.52 17.68
CA VAL A 52 -14.19 12.30 18.38
C VAL A 52 -13.54 11.40 17.35
N LEU A 53 -12.25 11.14 17.50
CA LEU A 53 -11.50 10.28 16.58
C LEU A 53 -12.02 8.84 16.68
N PRO A 54 -12.35 8.18 15.56
CA PRO A 54 -12.86 6.81 15.57
C PRO A 54 -11.76 5.78 15.93
N PRO A 55 -12.15 4.58 16.40
CA PRO A 55 -11.20 3.51 16.59
C PRO A 55 -10.69 2.99 15.22
N VAL A 56 -9.38 2.80 15.12
CA VAL A 56 -8.69 2.31 13.93
C VAL A 56 -7.91 1.05 14.26
N THR A 57 -8.03 0.02 13.41
CA THR A 57 -7.15 -1.15 13.44
C THR A 57 -6.14 -1.03 12.30
N VAL A 58 -4.86 -1.06 12.63
CA VAL A 58 -3.78 -1.12 11.65
C VAL A 58 -3.32 -2.55 11.49
N GLN A 59 -3.29 -3.06 10.26
CA GLN A 59 -2.85 -4.39 9.91
C GLN A 59 -1.53 -4.37 9.15
N ILE A 60 -0.54 -5.12 9.64
CA ILE A 60 0.80 -5.23 9.06
C ILE A 60 1.04 -6.72 8.72
N PRO A 61 0.76 -7.17 7.48
CA PRO A 61 1.06 -8.53 7.07
C PRO A 61 2.56 -8.69 6.81
N LEU A 62 3.19 -9.68 7.47
CA LEU A 62 4.61 -9.97 7.39
C LEU A 62 4.87 -11.42 6.97
N TYR A 63 5.90 -11.63 6.15
CA TYR A 63 6.40 -12.95 5.80
C TYR A 63 7.87 -12.93 5.42
N ASN A 64 8.74 -13.40 6.33
CA ASN A 64 10.18 -13.53 6.10
C ASN A 64 10.86 -12.20 5.68
N GLU A 65 10.61 -11.14 6.44
CA GLU A 65 11.11 -9.80 6.16
C GLU A 65 11.90 -9.19 7.33
N PRO A 66 12.98 -9.84 7.80
CA PRO A 66 13.68 -9.46 9.03
C PRO A 66 14.29 -8.06 8.98
N ARG A 67 14.57 -7.54 7.78
CA ARG A 67 15.22 -6.22 7.60
C ARG A 67 14.30 -5.04 7.74
N VAL A 68 13.00 -5.24 7.54
CA VAL A 68 12.02 -4.14 7.49
C VAL A 68 10.94 -4.26 8.56
N ALA A 69 10.72 -5.45 9.11
CA ALA A 69 9.67 -5.73 10.09
C ALA A 69 9.70 -4.76 11.29
N ARG A 70 10.86 -4.54 11.90
CA ARG A 70 11.01 -3.60 13.03
C ARG A 70 10.63 -2.19 12.62
N ARG A 71 11.09 -1.75 11.46
CA ARG A 71 10.89 -0.37 10.97
C ARG A 71 9.40 -0.03 10.77
N ILE A 72 8.63 -0.93 10.14
CA ILE A 72 7.19 -0.68 9.93
C ILE A 72 6.43 -0.71 11.24
N ILE A 73 6.77 -1.62 12.16
CA ILE A 73 6.13 -1.68 13.48
C ILE A 73 6.39 -0.38 14.25
N ASP A 74 7.63 0.10 14.27
CA ASP A 74 7.99 1.35 14.94
C ASP A 74 7.28 2.55 14.30
N ALA A 75 7.20 2.61 12.97
CA ALA A 75 6.52 3.70 12.26
C ALA A 75 5.01 3.76 12.58
N VAL A 76 4.34 2.62 12.60
CA VAL A 76 2.90 2.53 12.91
C VAL A 76 2.63 2.80 14.40
N ALA A 77 3.48 2.28 15.28
CA ALA A 77 3.35 2.53 16.72
C ALA A 77 3.57 4.00 17.09
N ALA A 78 4.27 4.77 16.24
CA ALA A 78 4.48 6.21 16.41
C ALA A 78 3.35 7.09 15.87
N PHE A 79 2.23 6.53 15.42
CA PHE A 79 1.11 7.33 14.91
C PHE A 79 0.55 8.30 15.94
N ASP A 80 0.26 9.53 15.48
CA ASP A 80 -0.44 10.57 16.23
C ASP A 80 -1.94 10.22 16.35
N TRP A 81 -2.24 9.17 17.11
CA TRP A 81 -3.59 8.69 17.34
C TRP A 81 -3.76 8.27 18.81
N PRO A 82 -4.92 8.50 19.44
CA PRO A 82 -5.15 8.09 20.81
C PRO A 82 -4.91 6.59 21.01
N THR A 83 -4.13 6.22 22.02
CA THR A 83 -3.71 4.83 22.24
C THR A 83 -4.90 3.89 22.49
N ASP A 84 -5.94 4.39 23.14
CA ASP A 84 -7.19 3.66 23.41
C ASP A 84 -8.07 3.47 22.17
N ARG A 85 -7.72 4.16 21.05
CA ARG A 85 -8.42 4.13 19.76
C ARG A 85 -7.56 3.61 18.63
N LEU A 86 -6.37 3.11 18.92
CA LEU A 86 -5.43 2.52 17.95
C LEU A 86 -5.16 1.06 18.32
N GLU A 87 -5.63 0.15 17.50
CA GLU A 87 -5.27 -1.25 17.57
C GLU A 87 -4.21 -1.54 16.49
N ILE A 88 -3.10 -2.20 16.85
CA ILE A 88 -2.05 -2.60 15.93
C ILE A 88 -2.00 -4.13 15.89
N GLN A 89 -2.26 -4.70 14.71
CA GLN A 89 -2.19 -6.13 14.45
C GLN A 89 -1.00 -6.42 13.52
N VAL A 90 -0.01 -7.15 14.00
CA VAL A 90 1.06 -7.71 13.19
C VAL A 90 0.65 -9.13 12.79
N LEU A 91 0.38 -9.33 11.51
CA LEU A 91 -0.07 -10.59 10.94
C LEU A 91 1.14 -11.38 10.44
N ASP A 92 1.80 -12.10 11.36
CA ASP A 92 3.12 -12.69 11.13
C ASP A 92 3.03 -14.16 10.72
N ASP A 93 3.15 -14.40 9.43
CA ASP A 93 3.24 -15.73 8.83
C ASP A 93 4.69 -16.22 8.66
N SER A 94 5.68 -15.52 9.22
CA SER A 94 7.09 -15.79 9.02
C SER A 94 7.55 -17.14 9.62
N THR A 95 8.58 -17.69 9.01
CA THR A 95 9.21 -18.96 9.42
C THR A 95 10.69 -18.80 9.74
N ASP A 96 11.22 -17.57 9.65
CA ASP A 96 12.62 -17.19 9.88
C ASP A 96 12.80 -16.29 11.11
N GLY A 97 13.95 -15.62 11.20
CA GLY A 97 14.28 -14.68 12.28
C GLY A 97 13.37 -13.45 12.40
N THR A 98 12.47 -13.20 11.43
CA THR A 98 11.48 -12.13 11.49
C THR A 98 10.62 -12.26 12.74
N ARG A 99 10.28 -13.50 13.14
CA ARG A 99 9.46 -13.77 14.34
C ARG A 99 10.07 -13.17 15.61
N ILE A 100 11.37 -13.34 15.78
CA ILE A 100 12.11 -12.80 16.94
C ILE A 100 12.05 -11.27 16.91
N THR A 101 12.28 -10.67 15.75
CA THR A 101 12.20 -9.20 15.57
C THR A 101 10.82 -8.67 15.91
N VAL A 102 9.77 -9.34 15.47
CA VAL A 102 8.37 -8.98 15.75
C VAL A 102 8.07 -9.08 17.25
N ASP A 103 8.45 -10.18 17.90
CA ASP A 103 8.21 -10.39 19.33
C ASP A 103 8.93 -9.34 20.20
N GLN A 104 10.18 -9.01 19.85
CA GLN A 104 10.94 -7.95 20.52
C GLN A 104 10.28 -6.58 20.34
N ALA A 105 9.88 -6.24 19.11
CA ALA A 105 9.20 -4.96 18.84
C ALA A 105 7.88 -4.85 19.60
N ALA A 106 7.08 -5.91 19.64
CA ALA A 106 5.82 -5.93 20.36
C ALA A 106 6.01 -5.76 21.88
N ALA A 107 7.04 -6.41 22.44
CA ALA A 107 7.38 -6.28 23.86
C ALA A 107 7.85 -4.84 24.20
N ASP A 108 8.72 -4.25 23.38
CA ASP A 108 9.24 -2.90 23.58
C ASP A 108 8.12 -1.86 23.58
N TRP A 109 7.18 -1.96 22.64
CA TRP A 109 6.05 -1.02 22.54
C TRP A 109 4.98 -1.25 23.60
N ALA A 110 4.75 -2.50 24.01
CA ALA A 110 3.88 -2.80 25.15
C ALA A 110 4.41 -2.15 26.44
N GLY A 111 5.73 -2.18 26.66
CA GLY A 111 6.41 -1.50 27.77
C GLY A 111 6.24 0.03 27.74
N GLN A 112 5.95 0.62 26.57
CA GLN A 112 5.67 2.04 26.38
C GLN A 112 4.17 2.38 26.36
N GLY A 113 3.31 1.43 26.72
CA GLY A 113 1.85 1.62 26.81
C GLY A 113 1.15 1.56 25.43
N ARG A 114 1.81 1.04 24.40
CA ARG A 114 1.21 0.77 23.08
C ARG A 114 1.23 -0.73 22.78
N PRO A 115 0.24 -1.49 23.23
CA PRO A 115 0.21 -2.94 23.02
C PRO A 115 0.01 -3.27 21.54
N ILE A 116 0.83 -4.20 21.05
CA ILE A 116 0.78 -4.73 19.69
C ILE A 116 0.30 -6.18 19.76
N THR A 117 -0.74 -6.48 19.02
CA THR A 117 -1.26 -7.85 18.88
C THR A 117 -0.55 -8.58 17.76
N VAL A 118 0.19 -9.63 18.08
CA VAL A 118 0.84 -10.50 17.09
C VAL A 118 -0.07 -11.69 16.79
N ILE A 119 -0.53 -11.79 15.55
CA ILE A 119 -1.41 -12.86 15.08
C ILE A 119 -0.60 -13.79 14.16
N ARG A 120 -0.51 -15.07 14.53
CA ARG A 120 0.18 -16.12 13.78
C ARG A 120 -0.78 -17.23 13.42
N ARG A 121 -0.68 -17.70 12.19
CA ARG A 121 -1.50 -18.79 11.67
C ARG A 121 -0.69 -20.08 11.57
N THR A 122 -1.33 -21.22 11.78
CA THR A 122 -0.70 -22.54 11.60
C THR A 122 -0.51 -22.88 10.13
N LYS A 123 -1.40 -22.37 9.25
CA LYS A 123 -1.34 -22.57 7.80
C LYS A 123 -1.44 -21.23 7.09
N ARG A 124 -0.56 -20.99 6.15
CA ARG A 124 -0.48 -19.76 5.34
C ARG A 124 -1.46 -19.78 4.15
N THR A 125 -2.66 -20.33 4.33
CA THR A 125 -3.68 -20.41 3.29
C THR A 125 -4.11 -18.99 2.86
N GLY A 126 -4.19 -18.72 1.54
CA GLY A 126 -4.54 -17.41 0.99
C GLY A 126 -3.44 -16.35 1.15
N TYR A 127 -2.24 -16.73 1.58
CA TYR A 127 -1.08 -15.82 1.70
C TYR A 127 -1.42 -14.52 2.45
N LYS A 128 -1.05 -13.35 1.90
CA LYS A 128 -1.32 -12.03 2.46
C LYS A 128 -2.82 -11.79 2.65
N ALA A 129 -3.65 -12.09 1.64
CA ALA A 129 -5.09 -11.91 1.74
C ALA A 129 -5.72 -12.74 2.87
N GLY A 130 -5.25 -14.00 3.03
CA GLY A 130 -5.69 -14.85 4.13
C GLY A 130 -5.23 -14.34 5.50
N ALA A 131 -4.04 -13.72 5.61
CA ALA A 131 -3.60 -13.08 6.84
C ALA A 131 -4.48 -11.88 7.20
N LEU A 132 -4.73 -11.00 6.23
CA LEU A 132 -5.62 -9.84 6.40
C LEU A 132 -7.03 -10.27 6.82
N ALA A 133 -7.61 -11.30 6.18
CA ALA A 133 -8.92 -11.83 6.56
C ALA A 133 -8.94 -12.38 8.01
N CYS A 134 -7.87 -13.08 8.41
CA CYS A 134 -7.73 -13.58 9.78
C CYS A 134 -7.64 -12.44 10.81
N GLY A 135 -6.90 -11.39 10.49
CA GLY A 135 -6.80 -10.20 11.33
C GLY A 135 -8.11 -9.42 11.37
N LEU A 136 -8.80 -9.29 10.23
CA LEU A 136 -10.08 -8.58 10.14
C LEU A 136 -11.16 -9.21 11.03
N ALA A 137 -11.20 -10.54 11.13
CA ALA A 137 -12.13 -11.24 12.01
C ALA A 137 -11.95 -10.91 13.51
N GLN A 138 -10.82 -10.34 13.89
CA GLN A 138 -10.46 -9.98 15.26
C GLN A 138 -10.33 -8.47 15.45
N ALA A 139 -10.44 -7.69 14.37
CA ALA A 139 -10.29 -6.24 14.39
C ALA A 139 -11.42 -5.57 15.16
N ARG A 140 -11.06 -4.57 15.98
CA ARG A 140 -12.01 -3.78 16.81
C ARG A 140 -12.20 -2.37 16.26
N GLY A 141 -11.39 -1.94 15.31
CA GLY A 141 -11.48 -0.63 14.69
C GLY A 141 -12.68 -0.52 13.76
N GLU A 142 -13.28 0.65 13.74
CA GLU A 142 -14.28 1.03 12.73
C GLU A 142 -13.63 1.18 11.35
N PHE A 143 -12.38 1.63 11.32
CA PHE A 143 -11.57 1.76 10.12
C PHE A 143 -10.40 0.78 10.17
N ILE A 144 -10.05 0.25 9.00
CA ILE A 144 -8.91 -0.65 8.83
C ILE A 144 -7.87 0.05 7.96
N ALA A 145 -6.66 0.23 8.49
CA ALA A 145 -5.51 0.69 7.73
C ALA A 145 -4.56 -0.47 7.46
N VAL A 146 -4.12 -0.64 6.21
CA VAL A 146 -3.22 -1.75 5.83
C VAL A 146 -1.91 -1.17 5.30
N PHE A 147 -0.79 -1.64 5.83
CA PHE A 147 0.54 -1.25 5.37
C PHE A 147 1.37 -2.47 5.01
N ASP A 148 2.09 -2.38 3.90
CA ASP A 148 3.09 -3.38 3.54
C ASP A 148 4.34 -3.23 4.41
N ALA A 149 5.10 -4.30 4.55
CA ALA A 149 6.25 -4.39 5.43
C ALA A 149 7.36 -3.37 5.13
N ASP A 150 7.50 -2.97 3.88
CA ASP A 150 8.51 -2.02 3.41
C ASP A 150 8.08 -0.56 3.49
N PHE A 151 6.86 -0.27 3.89
CA PHE A 151 6.35 1.10 4.04
C PHE A 151 6.92 1.78 5.30
N VAL A 152 6.97 3.11 5.24
CA VAL A 152 7.32 3.96 6.37
C VAL A 152 6.32 5.13 6.40
N PRO A 153 5.11 4.89 6.94
CA PRO A 153 4.12 5.97 7.06
C PRO A 153 4.58 7.03 8.05
N ASN A 154 4.20 8.29 7.77
CA ASN A 154 4.45 9.38 8.70
C ASN A 154 3.53 9.28 9.93
N PRO A 155 3.93 9.82 11.11
CA PRO A 155 3.11 9.80 12.30
C PRO A 155 1.70 10.41 12.12
N ASP A 156 1.57 11.43 11.30
CA ASP A 156 0.32 12.14 10.99
C ASP A 156 -0.55 11.48 9.91
N PHE A 157 -0.21 10.24 9.49
CA PHE A 157 -0.91 9.54 8.40
C PHE A 157 -2.42 9.43 8.64
N LEU A 158 -2.84 8.95 9.80
CA LEU A 158 -4.25 8.79 10.13
C LEU A 158 -4.98 10.14 10.23
N ILE A 159 -4.31 11.15 10.79
CA ILE A 159 -4.82 12.54 10.87
C ILE A 159 -5.12 13.10 9.47
N LYS A 160 -4.26 12.81 8.49
CA LYS A 160 -4.42 13.27 7.11
C LYS A 160 -5.42 12.43 6.30
N ALA A 161 -5.52 11.15 6.58
CA ALA A 161 -6.42 10.25 5.86
C ALA A 161 -7.90 10.39 6.31
N MET A 162 -8.13 10.55 7.62
CA MET A 162 -9.46 10.54 8.21
C MET A 162 -10.44 11.58 7.64
N PRO A 163 -10.04 12.82 7.36
CA PRO A 163 -10.94 13.84 6.78
C PRO A 163 -11.59 13.44 5.45
N HIS A 164 -10.97 12.53 4.69
CA HIS A 164 -11.53 12.05 3.42
C HIS A 164 -12.75 11.15 3.61
N PHE A 165 -12.95 10.58 4.79
CA PHE A 165 -14.13 9.78 5.14
C PHE A 165 -15.30 10.61 5.67
N SER A 166 -15.21 11.95 5.63
CA SER A 166 -16.33 12.83 5.98
C SER A 166 -17.53 12.71 5.02
N ASP A 167 -17.26 12.27 3.78
CA ASP A 167 -18.29 11.90 2.81
C ASP A 167 -18.69 10.43 3.05
N PRO A 168 -19.96 10.14 3.42
CA PRO A 168 -20.40 8.76 3.68
C PRO A 168 -20.39 7.87 2.44
N GLY A 169 -20.23 8.42 1.25
CA GLY A 169 -20.04 7.67 0.01
C GLY A 169 -18.61 7.13 -0.17
N VAL A 170 -17.64 7.57 0.65
CA VAL A 170 -16.25 7.15 0.58
C VAL A 170 -16.05 5.88 1.41
N GLY A 171 -15.94 4.73 0.75
CA GLY A 171 -15.66 3.45 1.40
C GLY A 171 -14.17 3.13 1.56
N MET A 172 -13.29 3.79 0.78
CA MET A 172 -11.85 3.54 0.82
C MET A 172 -11.07 4.81 0.42
N VAL A 173 -9.95 5.02 1.10
CA VAL A 173 -8.96 6.05 0.76
C VAL A 173 -7.63 5.35 0.47
N GLN A 174 -7.13 5.51 -0.74
CA GLN A 174 -5.81 5.02 -1.13
C GLN A 174 -4.84 6.19 -1.16
N THR A 175 -3.73 6.07 -0.43
CA THR A 175 -2.69 7.10 -0.42
C THR A 175 -1.62 6.78 -1.46
N LYS A 176 -1.05 7.84 -2.04
CA LYS A 176 0.09 7.73 -2.93
C LYS A 176 1.35 7.43 -2.10
N TRP A 177 2.06 6.37 -2.44
CA TRP A 177 3.36 6.08 -1.85
C TRP A 177 4.50 6.55 -2.77
N THR A 178 5.65 6.86 -2.16
CA THR A 178 6.83 7.39 -2.84
C THR A 178 8.08 6.69 -2.35
N PHE A 179 9.14 6.69 -3.15
CA PHE A 179 10.43 6.19 -2.70
C PHE A 179 11.12 7.20 -1.77
N PHE A 180 11.39 6.82 -0.52
CA PHE A 180 12.17 7.65 0.40
C PHE A 180 13.65 7.79 -0.04
N ASN A 181 14.16 6.86 -0.84
CA ASN A 181 15.52 6.85 -1.39
C ASN A 181 15.59 7.29 -2.86
N ALA A 182 14.61 8.02 -3.38
CA ALA A 182 14.56 8.47 -4.78
C ALA A 182 15.83 9.22 -5.23
N GLY A 183 16.52 9.91 -4.32
CA GLY A 183 17.77 10.63 -4.59
C GLY A 183 19.04 9.77 -4.58
N SER A 184 18.99 8.49 -4.16
CA SER A 184 20.17 7.67 -3.91
C SER A 184 20.93 7.27 -5.19
N SER A 185 20.22 7.14 -6.32
CA SER A 185 20.81 6.81 -7.62
C SER A 185 19.94 7.31 -8.77
N TRP A 186 20.50 7.34 -9.99
CA TRP A 186 19.72 7.66 -11.18
C TRP A 186 18.62 6.61 -11.43
N LEU A 187 18.87 5.36 -11.11
CA LEU A 187 17.89 4.27 -11.24
C LEU A 187 16.69 4.46 -10.30
N THR A 188 16.93 4.75 -9.03
CA THR A 188 15.86 5.02 -8.05
C THR A 188 15.07 6.27 -8.41
N ARG A 189 15.74 7.30 -8.99
CA ARG A 189 15.07 8.49 -9.51
C ARG A 189 14.14 8.16 -10.68
N LEU A 190 14.61 7.34 -11.63
CA LEU A 190 13.80 6.88 -12.77
C LEU A 190 12.60 6.04 -12.30
N GLN A 191 12.81 5.11 -11.38
CA GLN A 191 11.73 4.33 -10.77
C GLN A 191 10.69 5.21 -10.06
N SER A 192 11.14 6.25 -9.34
CA SER A 192 10.25 7.21 -8.69
C SER A 192 9.40 8.00 -9.70
N LEU A 193 9.98 8.38 -10.85
CA LEU A 193 9.25 9.04 -11.93
C LEU A 193 8.20 8.13 -12.55
N LEU A 194 8.55 6.86 -12.83
CA LEU A 194 7.62 5.87 -13.36
C LEU A 194 6.46 5.61 -12.39
N LEU A 195 6.75 5.48 -11.11
CA LEU A 195 5.75 5.31 -10.08
C LEU A 195 4.82 6.53 -9.96
N SER A 196 5.39 7.74 -10.02
CA SER A 196 4.60 8.97 -10.02
C SER A 196 3.68 9.07 -11.23
N ALA A 197 4.14 8.63 -12.41
CA ALA A 197 3.32 8.57 -13.61
C ALA A 197 2.17 7.57 -13.45
N HIS A 198 2.44 6.40 -12.87
CA HIS A 198 1.42 5.38 -12.58
C HIS A 198 0.32 5.94 -11.68
N PHE A 199 0.65 6.52 -10.52
CA PHE A 199 -0.34 7.08 -9.62
C PHE A 199 -1.10 8.28 -10.19
N ASN A 200 -0.46 9.13 -10.99
CA ASN A 200 -1.09 10.32 -11.50
C ASN A 200 -1.90 10.10 -12.78
N VAL A 201 -1.64 9.03 -13.52
CA VAL A 201 -2.26 8.79 -14.84
C VAL A 201 -3.21 7.60 -14.84
N GLU A 202 -2.92 6.57 -14.03
CA GLU A 202 -3.66 5.30 -14.05
C GLU A 202 -4.69 5.18 -12.91
N HIS A 203 -4.54 5.96 -11.83
CA HIS A 203 -5.41 5.90 -10.63
C HIS A 203 -6.31 7.13 -10.43
N GLU A 204 -6.42 8.05 -11.40
CA GLU A 204 -7.36 9.18 -11.36
C GLU A 204 -8.70 8.89 -12.07
#